data_62ce38f0f3d10317007cadaa669213cd
#
_entry.id   62ce38f0f3d10317007cadaa669213cd
#
_cell.length_a   1.000
_cell.length_b   1.000
_cell.length_c   1.000
_cell.angle_alpha   90.00
_cell.angle_beta   90.00
_cell.angle_gamma   90.00
#
_symmetry.space_group_name_H-M   'P 1'
#
loop_
_entity.id
_entity.type
_entity.pdbx_description
1 polymer ?
#
loop_
_entity_poly.entity_id
_entity_poly.type
_entity_poly.pdbx_seq_one_letter_code
_entity_poly.pdbx_strand_id
1 'polypeptide(L)'
;MAAQDPQSRRWSLTINNPKDCGLDHDTIIERLHLFHPRYFCLADEIGESGTYHTHIYLFSHSPIRFSTIKNRFPPAHIEKSMKGSVANRDYITKSGKWADTKKVETSVEGTFFEFGDIPTEAEEDSPSMYALMGCVEQGMTNAEIIRQKPSYAFRLKGIDEMRDTLQAERYIKENRAVQVLYFYGDSGTGKTRSIFASHKPEDICRITDYGGKNGTKFDAYHGQLVLVFEEFHSQIPIAAMLNYLDIYPLQLPARYHDRTACYTTVYITSNISLDEQYTEVQRSELETWRAFLRRIGCVKEFRKGKPPREVPFHDKRR
;
A
#
# COMPACT_ATOMS: atom_id res chain seq x y z
N MET A 1 -5.25 -27.28 20.21
CA MET A 1 -4.57 -25.99 20.05
C MET A 1 -4.00 -25.97 18.63
N ALA A 2 -4.39 -25.05 17.77
CA ALA A 2 -3.78 -24.91 16.45
C ALA A 2 -2.29 -24.56 16.65
N ALA A 3 -1.37 -25.23 15.97
CA ALA A 3 0.05 -24.95 16.03
C ALA A 3 0.26 -23.49 15.60
N GLN A 4 0.91 -22.71 16.46
CA GLN A 4 1.17 -21.31 16.21
C GLN A 4 2.11 -21.20 15.00
N ASP A 5 1.69 -20.50 13.92
CA ASP A 5 2.51 -20.29 12.73
C ASP A 5 3.73 -19.42 13.09
N PRO A 6 4.96 -19.98 13.08
CA PRO A 6 6.12 -19.25 13.56
C PRO A 6 6.46 -18.08 12.64
N GLN A 7 6.91 -16.97 13.24
CA GLN A 7 7.35 -15.79 12.51
C GLN A 7 8.75 -15.35 12.92
N SER A 8 9.51 -14.80 11.98
CA SER A 8 10.87 -14.29 12.20
C SER A 8 11.20 -13.19 11.19
N ARG A 9 12.12 -12.31 11.55
CA ARG A 9 12.75 -11.34 10.63
C ARG A 9 13.90 -11.97 9.82
N ARG A 10 14.45 -13.08 10.31
CA ARG A 10 15.61 -13.79 9.75
C ARG A 10 15.21 -15.20 9.38
N TRP A 11 15.39 -15.54 8.12
CA TRP A 11 15.09 -16.89 7.62
C TRP A 11 16.23 -17.42 6.77
N SER A 12 16.51 -18.70 6.93
CA SER A 12 17.40 -19.46 6.05
C SER A 12 16.56 -20.47 5.29
N LEU A 13 16.73 -20.52 3.98
CA LEU A 13 16.05 -21.46 3.10
C LEU A 13 17.09 -22.30 2.37
N THR A 14 16.76 -23.56 2.12
CA THR A 14 17.52 -24.46 1.24
C THR A 14 16.54 -25.10 0.26
N ILE A 15 16.82 -24.96 -1.02
CA ILE A 15 16.00 -25.52 -2.10
C ILE A 15 16.85 -26.55 -2.84
N ASN A 16 16.49 -27.83 -2.72
CA ASN A 16 17.15 -28.88 -3.46
C ASN A 16 16.66 -28.93 -4.90
N ASN A 17 17.59 -29.08 -5.85
CA ASN A 17 17.32 -29.13 -7.29
C ASN A 17 16.31 -28.07 -7.73
N PRO A 18 16.56 -26.77 -7.49
CA PRO A 18 15.58 -25.71 -7.68
C PRO A 18 15.02 -25.67 -9.10
N LYS A 19 15.80 -25.96 -10.12
CA LYS A 19 15.36 -26.01 -11.50
C LYS A 19 14.27 -27.04 -11.78
N ASP A 20 14.32 -28.18 -11.10
CA ASP A 20 13.30 -29.24 -11.23
C ASP A 20 11.93 -28.79 -10.69
N CYS A 21 11.95 -27.77 -9.85
CA CYS A 21 10.75 -27.15 -9.26
C CYS A 21 10.34 -25.83 -9.94
N GLY A 22 10.96 -25.47 -11.08
CA GLY A 22 10.73 -24.20 -11.77
C GLY A 22 11.20 -22.97 -10.98
N LEU A 23 12.26 -23.14 -10.18
CA LEU A 23 12.83 -22.11 -9.33
C LEU A 23 14.29 -21.86 -9.75
N ASP A 24 14.49 -21.24 -10.90
CA ASP A 24 15.79 -20.66 -11.26
C ASP A 24 16.10 -19.40 -10.41
N HIS A 25 17.33 -18.90 -10.50
CA HIS A 25 17.74 -17.73 -9.70
C HIS A 25 16.84 -16.52 -9.92
N ASP A 26 16.45 -16.21 -11.16
CA ASP A 26 15.62 -15.03 -11.46
C ASP A 26 14.25 -15.18 -10.80
N THR A 27 13.62 -16.33 -10.90
CA THR A 27 12.35 -16.65 -10.24
C THR A 27 12.46 -16.58 -8.71
N ILE A 28 13.56 -17.08 -8.15
CA ILE A 28 13.82 -17.00 -6.69
C ILE A 28 13.94 -15.53 -6.27
N ILE A 29 14.72 -14.73 -6.99
CA ILE A 29 14.93 -13.31 -6.71
C ILE A 29 13.61 -12.54 -6.78
N GLU A 30 12.82 -12.74 -7.85
CA GLU A 30 11.50 -12.11 -7.98
C GLU A 30 10.57 -12.45 -6.81
N ARG A 31 10.51 -13.72 -6.41
CA ARG A 31 9.69 -14.15 -5.27
C ARG A 31 10.19 -13.59 -3.93
N LEU A 32 11.51 -13.42 -3.77
CA LEU A 32 12.09 -12.81 -2.57
C LEU A 32 11.72 -11.33 -2.47
N HIS A 33 11.73 -10.59 -3.58
CA HIS A 33 11.32 -9.18 -3.61
C HIS A 33 9.88 -8.95 -3.15
N LEU A 34 8.98 -9.93 -3.34
CA LEU A 34 7.60 -9.85 -2.86
C LEU A 34 7.46 -9.84 -1.32
N PHE A 35 8.52 -10.10 -0.57
CA PHE A 35 8.55 -9.95 0.90
C PHE A 35 9.00 -8.55 1.35
N HIS A 36 9.35 -7.64 0.42
CA HIS A 36 9.94 -6.34 0.70
C HIS A 36 11.16 -6.46 1.63
N PRO A 37 12.18 -7.24 1.24
CA PRO A 37 13.31 -7.53 2.10
C PRO A 37 14.21 -6.31 2.28
N ARG A 38 14.82 -6.17 3.45
CA ARG A 38 15.92 -5.22 3.67
C ARG A 38 17.22 -5.74 3.08
N TYR A 39 17.42 -7.07 3.19
CA TYR A 39 18.60 -7.74 2.68
C TYR A 39 18.29 -9.21 2.39
N PHE A 40 18.83 -9.75 1.33
CA PHE A 40 18.94 -11.20 1.13
C PHE A 40 20.18 -11.51 0.31
N CYS A 41 20.68 -12.75 0.47
CA CYS A 41 21.69 -13.29 -0.41
C CYS A 41 21.40 -14.77 -0.68
N LEU A 42 21.91 -15.25 -1.80
CA LEU A 42 21.79 -16.65 -2.22
C LEU A 42 23.03 -17.11 -2.98
N ALA A 43 23.30 -18.39 -2.94
CA ALA A 43 24.28 -19.07 -3.78
C ALA A 43 23.95 -20.55 -3.91
N ASP A 44 24.49 -21.17 -4.94
CA ASP A 44 24.34 -22.59 -5.17
C ASP A 44 25.50 -23.40 -4.59
N GLU A 45 25.17 -24.61 -4.17
CA GLU A 45 26.09 -25.55 -3.59
C GLU A 45 25.78 -26.99 -4.10
N ILE A 46 26.81 -27.78 -4.29
CA ILE A 46 26.67 -29.21 -4.56
C ILE A 46 27.03 -29.94 -3.28
N GLY A 47 26.05 -30.60 -2.65
CA GLY A 47 26.27 -31.34 -1.41
C GLY A 47 27.16 -32.57 -1.61
N GLU A 48 27.67 -33.14 -0.51
CA GLU A 48 28.55 -34.31 -0.52
C GLU A 48 27.96 -35.51 -1.29
N SER A 49 26.63 -35.64 -1.31
CA SER A 49 25.89 -36.64 -2.09
C SER A 49 25.68 -36.30 -3.57
N GLY A 50 26.24 -35.20 -4.06
CA GLY A 50 26.04 -34.71 -5.42
C GLY A 50 24.71 -33.95 -5.63
N THR A 51 23.93 -33.69 -4.61
CA THR A 51 22.66 -32.95 -4.71
C THR A 51 22.95 -31.48 -4.89
N TYR A 52 22.42 -30.91 -5.98
CA TYR A 52 22.47 -29.47 -6.24
C TYR A 52 21.42 -28.75 -5.38
N HIS A 53 21.77 -27.67 -4.71
CA HIS A 53 20.84 -26.91 -3.92
C HIS A 53 21.23 -25.43 -3.83
N THR A 54 20.21 -24.57 -3.66
CA THR A 54 20.39 -23.14 -3.45
C THR A 54 20.19 -22.83 -1.97
N HIS A 55 21.18 -22.20 -1.35
CA HIS A 55 21.07 -21.59 -0.03
C HIS A 55 20.62 -20.14 -0.16
N ILE A 56 19.67 -19.75 0.67
CA ILE A 56 19.12 -18.39 0.71
C ILE A 56 19.10 -17.91 2.15
N TYR A 57 19.56 -16.70 2.39
CA TYR A 57 19.32 -15.98 3.62
C TYR A 57 18.43 -14.77 3.32
N LEU A 58 17.41 -14.53 4.14
CA LEU A 58 16.45 -13.45 4.02
C LEU A 58 16.35 -12.70 5.33
N PHE A 59 16.56 -11.39 5.31
CA PHE A 59 16.32 -10.47 6.40
C PHE A 59 15.28 -9.42 6.01
N SER A 60 14.27 -9.26 6.89
CA SER A 60 13.20 -8.27 6.71
C SER A 60 13.06 -7.39 7.95
N HIS A 61 12.65 -6.14 7.75
CA HIS A 61 12.34 -5.25 8.88
C HIS A 61 11.21 -5.77 9.75
N SER A 62 10.19 -6.38 9.14
CA SER A 62 9.06 -6.98 9.83
C SER A 62 9.15 -8.51 9.87
N PRO A 63 8.64 -9.16 10.92
CA PRO A 63 8.58 -10.59 10.97
C PRO A 63 7.70 -11.16 9.85
N ILE A 64 8.23 -12.13 9.10
CA ILE A 64 7.50 -12.89 8.08
C ILE A 64 7.07 -14.21 8.70
N ARG A 65 5.83 -14.66 8.42
CA ARG A 65 5.32 -15.95 8.88
C ARG A 65 5.92 -17.10 8.06
N PHE A 66 6.16 -18.22 8.71
CA PHE A 66 6.63 -19.44 8.05
C PHE A 66 5.71 -19.87 6.91
N SER A 67 4.39 -19.87 7.13
CA SER A 67 3.41 -20.22 6.10
C SER A 67 3.49 -19.31 4.88
N THR A 68 3.76 -18.02 5.05
CA THR A 68 3.91 -17.07 3.95
C THR A 68 5.11 -17.41 3.07
N ILE A 69 6.25 -17.78 3.68
CA ILE A 69 7.44 -18.22 2.94
C ILE A 69 7.18 -19.56 2.28
N LYS A 70 6.60 -20.51 3.02
CA LYS A 70 6.31 -21.86 2.52
C LYS A 70 5.38 -21.86 1.33
N ASN A 71 4.39 -20.97 1.31
CA ASN A 71 3.47 -20.81 0.17
C ASN A 71 4.18 -20.31 -1.10
N ARG A 72 5.22 -19.47 -0.95
CA ARG A 72 6.00 -18.96 -2.10
C ARG A 72 7.11 -19.90 -2.55
N PHE A 73 7.66 -20.66 -1.61
CA PHE A 73 8.72 -21.64 -1.83
C PHE A 73 8.29 -23.02 -1.28
N PRO A 74 7.31 -23.68 -1.90
CA PRO A 74 6.79 -24.97 -1.40
C PRO A 74 7.87 -26.06 -1.21
N PRO A 75 8.88 -26.22 -2.11
CA PRO A 75 9.90 -27.23 -1.96
C PRO A 75 10.99 -26.88 -0.93
N ALA A 76 11.08 -25.60 -0.49
CA ALA A 76 12.15 -25.16 0.39
C ALA A 76 12.09 -25.82 1.78
N HIS A 77 13.24 -26.21 2.29
CA HIS A 77 13.49 -26.37 3.71
C HIS A 77 13.69 -24.96 4.30
N ILE A 78 12.96 -24.61 5.37
CA ILE A 78 12.88 -23.26 5.90
C ILE A 78 13.14 -23.29 7.40
N GLU A 79 14.11 -22.51 7.85
CA GLU A 79 14.48 -22.41 9.26
C GLU A 79 14.59 -20.93 9.70
N LYS A 80 14.25 -20.67 10.97
CA LYS A 80 14.60 -19.38 11.57
C LYS A 80 16.12 -19.28 11.71
N SER A 81 16.72 -18.26 11.09
CA SER A 81 18.14 -18.04 11.31
C SER A 81 18.40 -17.43 12.68
N MET A 82 19.26 -18.10 13.46
CA MET A 82 19.69 -17.63 14.78
C MET A 82 20.91 -16.70 14.70
N LYS A 83 21.55 -16.63 13.53
CA LYS A 83 22.75 -15.80 13.29
C LYS A 83 22.38 -14.54 12.51
N GLY A 84 23.20 -13.49 12.65
CA GLY A 84 23.06 -12.25 11.92
C GLY A 84 23.40 -12.36 10.43
N SER A 85 23.11 -11.29 9.68
CA SER A 85 23.28 -11.25 8.23
C SER A 85 24.73 -11.48 7.79
N VAL A 86 25.70 -10.90 8.48
CA VAL A 86 27.14 -11.10 8.19
C VAL A 86 27.50 -12.58 8.27
N ALA A 87 27.14 -13.24 9.35
CA ALA A 87 27.48 -14.66 9.56
C ALA A 87 26.79 -15.60 8.56
N ASN A 88 25.58 -15.26 8.11
CA ASN A 88 24.86 -16.03 7.09
C ASN A 88 25.44 -15.77 5.69
N ARG A 89 25.79 -14.53 5.37
CA ARG A 89 26.49 -14.20 4.13
C ARG A 89 27.81 -14.94 4.04
N ASP A 90 28.63 -14.89 5.10
CA ASP A 90 29.91 -15.61 5.15
C ASP A 90 29.73 -17.12 4.94
N TYR A 91 28.67 -17.70 5.50
CA TYR A 91 28.34 -19.10 5.27
C TYR A 91 27.98 -19.38 3.80
N ILE A 92 27.17 -18.54 3.18
CA ILE A 92 26.71 -18.71 1.80
C ILE A 92 27.86 -18.48 0.80
N THR A 93 28.70 -17.48 1.04
CA THR A 93 29.88 -17.19 0.20
C THR A 93 31.10 -18.07 0.54
N LYS A 94 31.00 -18.90 1.58
CA LYS A 94 32.14 -19.69 2.11
C LYS A 94 33.35 -18.81 2.46
N SER A 95 33.10 -17.60 2.95
CA SER A 95 34.12 -16.63 3.39
C SER A 95 34.34 -16.65 4.91
N GLY A 96 35.23 -15.81 5.40
CA GLY A 96 35.56 -15.69 6.82
C GLY A 96 36.03 -17.05 7.41
N LYS A 97 35.40 -17.50 8.49
CA LYS A 97 35.75 -18.77 9.14
C LYS A 97 35.50 -20.02 8.30
N TRP A 98 34.80 -19.88 7.17
CA TRP A 98 34.47 -20.99 6.26
C TRP A 98 35.48 -21.12 5.12
N ALA A 99 36.37 -20.13 4.90
CA ALA A 99 37.30 -20.07 3.79
C ALA A 99 38.28 -21.25 3.75
N ASP A 100 38.68 -21.77 4.92
CA ASP A 100 39.64 -22.88 5.04
C ASP A 100 38.96 -24.23 5.31
N THR A 101 37.65 -24.34 5.05
CA THR A 101 36.92 -25.59 5.27
C THR A 101 36.67 -26.32 3.96
N LYS A 102 36.47 -27.65 4.04
CA LYS A 102 36.05 -28.49 2.88
C LYS A 102 34.77 -28.01 2.20
N LYS A 103 33.99 -27.15 2.86
CA LYS A 103 32.77 -26.56 2.30
C LYS A 103 33.01 -25.59 1.15
N VAL A 104 34.22 -25.07 0.97
CA VAL A 104 34.58 -24.26 -0.18
C VAL A 104 34.51 -25.05 -1.48
N GLU A 105 34.87 -26.33 -1.45
CA GLU A 105 34.85 -27.24 -2.61
C GLU A 105 33.45 -27.54 -3.11
N THR A 106 32.41 -27.28 -2.31
CA THR A 106 31.01 -27.54 -2.65
C THR A 106 30.29 -26.33 -3.27
N SER A 107 30.91 -25.17 -3.20
CA SER A 107 30.35 -23.92 -3.74
C SER A 107 30.39 -23.88 -5.26
N VAL A 108 29.30 -23.49 -5.89
CA VAL A 108 29.23 -23.29 -7.36
C VAL A 108 29.65 -21.86 -7.67
N GLU A 109 30.78 -21.71 -8.36
CA GLU A 109 31.35 -20.40 -8.68
C GLU A 109 30.41 -19.57 -9.57
N GLY A 110 30.32 -18.25 -9.33
CA GLY A 110 29.53 -17.31 -10.13
C GLY A 110 28.01 -17.33 -9.84
N THR A 111 27.55 -18.10 -8.85
CA THR A 111 26.12 -18.19 -8.47
C THR A 111 25.70 -17.30 -7.33
N PHE A 112 26.66 -16.62 -6.68
CA PHE A 112 26.35 -15.72 -5.57
C PHE A 112 25.62 -14.46 -6.07
N PHE A 113 24.52 -14.13 -5.40
CA PHE A 113 23.77 -12.91 -5.59
C PHE A 113 23.38 -12.31 -4.24
N GLU A 114 23.44 -11.00 -4.11
CA GLU A 114 22.94 -10.29 -2.93
C GLU A 114 22.16 -9.04 -3.32
N PHE A 115 21.18 -8.70 -2.48
CA PHE A 115 20.33 -7.52 -2.61
C PHE A 115 20.35 -6.71 -1.32
N GLY A 116 20.50 -5.40 -1.45
CA GLY A 116 20.55 -4.46 -0.34
C GLY A 116 21.91 -4.44 0.36
N ASP A 117 22.08 -3.51 1.31
CA ASP A 117 23.27 -3.46 2.14
C ASP A 117 23.14 -4.40 3.34
N ILE A 118 24.24 -5.02 3.74
CA ILE A 118 24.26 -5.90 4.91
C ILE A 118 23.81 -5.10 6.15
N PRO A 119 22.74 -5.53 6.85
CA PRO A 119 22.28 -4.87 8.05
C PRO A 119 23.34 -4.84 9.15
N THR A 120 23.42 -3.75 9.89
CA THR A 120 24.24 -3.66 11.09
C THR A 120 23.64 -4.50 12.22
N GLU A 121 24.45 -4.90 13.22
CA GLU A 121 23.94 -5.59 14.42
C GLU A 121 22.84 -4.77 15.12
N ALA A 122 22.99 -3.44 15.15
CA ALA A 122 22.00 -2.55 15.73
C ALA A 122 20.65 -2.57 14.97
N GLU A 123 20.67 -2.68 13.65
CA GLU A 123 19.44 -2.84 12.83
C GLU A 123 18.81 -4.20 13.06
N GLU A 124 19.62 -5.25 13.23
CA GLU A 124 19.14 -6.61 13.47
C GLU A 124 18.56 -6.81 14.87
N ASP A 125 19.20 -6.24 15.88
CA ASP A 125 18.85 -6.42 17.29
C ASP A 125 17.93 -5.31 17.83
N SER A 126 17.90 -4.14 17.17
CA SER A 126 16.97 -3.07 17.53
C SER A 126 15.62 -3.23 16.85
N PRO A 127 14.63 -3.78 17.55
CA PRO A 127 13.33 -4.10 16.95
C PRO A 127 12.44 -2.88 16.70
N SER A 128 12.90 -1.65 17.03
CA SER A 128 11.86 -0.66 17.29
C SER A 128 11.45 0.18 16.09
N MET A 129 12.37 0.80 15.36
CA MET A 129 11.98 1.78 14.35
C MET A 129 11.84 1.18 12.95
N TYR A 130 12.83 0.37 12.51
CA TYR A 130 12.77 -0.30 11.21
C TYR A 130 11.65 -1.34 11.14
N ALA A 131 11.42 -2.09 12.22
CA ALA A 131 10.29 -3.01 12.31
C ALA A 131 8.95 -2.27 12.25
N LEU A 132 8.86 -1.10 12.89
CA LEU A 132 7.68 -0.24 12.83
C LEU A 132 7.44 0.29 11.42
N MET A 133 8.49 0.80 10.76
CA MET A 133 8.42 1.25 9.37
C MET A 133 7.93 0.15 8.45
N GLY A 134 8.49 -1.06 8.56
CA GLY A 134 8.04 -2.20 7.79
C GLY A 134 6.60 -2.63 8.07
N CYS A 135 6.09 -2.48 9.30
CA CYS A 135 4.67 -2.71 9.59
C CYS A 135 3.78 -1.69 8.88
N VAL A 136 4.21 -0.41 8.84
CA VAL A 136 3.48 0.66 8.14
C VAL A 136 3.50 0.45 6.63
N GLU A 137 4.63 0.09 6.04
CA GLU A 137 4.77 -0.22 4.61
C GLU A 137 3.93 -1.41 4.16
N GLN A 138 3.74 -2.41 5.04
CA GLN A 138 2.84 -3.55 4.82
C GLN A 138 1.35 -3.20 4.99
N GLY A 139 1.01 -1.95 5.25
CA GLY A 139 -0.37 -1.48 5.42
C GLY A 139 -1.03 -1.92 6.73
N MET A 140 -0.25 -2.35 7.74
CA MET A 140 -0.81 -2.73 9.04
C MET A 140 -1.51 -1.56 9.71
N THR A 141 -2.68 -1.81 10.28
CA THR A 141 -3.40 -0.83 11.08
C THR A 141 -2.69 -0.56 12.41
N ASN A 142 -2.95 0.59 13.01
CA ASN A 142 -2.41 0.92 14.33
C ASN A 142 -2.78 -0.14 15.38
N ALA A 143 -3.99 -0.71 15.31
CA ALA A 143 -4.43 -1.76 16.20
C ALA A 143 -3.60 -3.05 16.05
N GLU A 144 -3.26 -3.45 14.82
CA GLU A 144 -2.40 -4.61 14.55
C GLU A 144 -0.97 -4.36 15.04
N ILE A 145 -0.42 -3.17 14.80
CA ILE A 145 0.91 -2.76 15.28
C ILE A 145 0.98 -2.82 16.81
N ILE A 146 -0.04 -2.29 17.51
CA ILE A 146 -0.10 -2.32 18.98
C ILE A 146 -0.25 -3.76 19.50
N ARG A 147 -1.04 -4.61 18.85
CA ARG A 147 -1.16 -6.02 19.25
C ARG A 147 0.16 -6.76 19.14
N GLN A 148 0.99 -6.42 18.14
CA GLN A 148 2.35 -7.00 18.04
C GLN A 148 3.29 -6.47 19.11
N LYS A 149 3.24 -5.16 19.40
CA LYS A 149 4.10 -4.51 20.39
C LYS A 149 3.33 -3.41 21.16
N PRO A 150 2.78 -3.73 22.33
CA PRO A 150 1.95 -2.79 23.09
C PRO A 150 2.60 -1.45 23.43
N SER A 151 3.93 -1.38 23.52
CA SER A 151 4.65 -0.13 23.77
C SER A 151 4.48 0.93 22.67
N TYR A 152 4.06 0.53 21.49
CA TYR A 152 3.75 1.47 20.39
C TYR A 152 2.44 2.26 20.61
N ALA A 153 1.59 1.84 21.56
CA ALA A 153 0.39 2.60 21.93
C ALA A 153 0.69 4.06 22.35
N PHE A 154 1.88 4.30 22.89
CA PHE A 154 2.33 5.65 23.28
C PHE A 154 2.93 6.47 22.11
N ARG A 155 2.98 5.92 20.92
CA ARG A 155 3.61 6.54 19.72
C ARG A 155 2.66 6.65 18.53
N LEU A 156 1.35 6.53 18.73
CA LEU A 156 0.35 6.49 17.65
C LEU A 156 0.45 7.67 16.69
N LYS A 157 0.62 8.88 17.23
CA LYS A 157 0.80 10.08 16.39
C LYS A 157 1.99 9.96 15.44
N GLY A 158 3.14 9.49 15.92
CA GLY A 158 4.33 9.29 15.08
C GLY A 158 4.14 8.17 14.06
N ILE A 159 3.33 7.15 14.36
CA ILE A 159 2.98 6.08 13.40
C ILE A 159 2.10 6.65 12.27
N ASP A 160 1.12 7.48 12.62
CA ASP A 160 0.25 8.13 11.64
C ASP A 160 1.05 9.09 10.74
N GLU A 161 1.93 9.91 11.32
CA GLU A 161 2.82 10.81 10.58
C GLU A 161 3.78 10.04 9.66
N MET A 162 4.32 8.91 10.10
CA MET A 162 5.15 8.03 9.27
C MET A 162 4.34 7.45 8.10
N ARG A 163 3.12 6.97 8.35
CA ARG A 163 2.21 6.45 7.33
C ARG A 163 1.89 7.51 6.29
N ASP A 164 1.50 8.70 6.73
CA ASP A 164 1.19 9.83 5.86
C ASP A 164 2.40 10.19 4.97
N THR A 165 3.61 10.19 5.55
CA THR A 165 4.88 10.51 4.83
C THR A 165 5.18 9.47 3.76
N LEU A 166 5.12 8.18 4.09
CA LEU A 166 5.42 7.09 3.15
C LEU A 166 4.39 7.02 2.01
N GLN A 167 3.11 7.23 2.32
CA GLN A 167 2.07 7.30 1.29
C GLN A 167 2.23 8.53 0.39
N ALA A 168 2.56 9.68 0.99
CA ALA A 168 2.74 10.94 0.28
C ALA A 168 3.88 10.86 -0.75
N GLU A 169 4.96 10.15 -0.46
CA GLU A 169 6.14 10.10 -1.32
C GLU A 169 5.81 9.68 -2.77
N ARG A 170 4.94 8.69 -2.94
CA ARG A 170 4.49 8.24 -4.25
C ARG A 170 3.70 9.33 -4.96
N TYR A 171 2.72 9.92 -4.28
CA TYR A 171 1.75 10.85 -4.89
C TYR A 171 2.24 12.31 -4.99
N ILE A 172 3.40 12.61 -4.40
CA ILE A 172 4.12 13.86 -4.67
C ILE A 172 4.88 13.79 -6.01
N LYS A 173 5.35 12.60 -6.37
CA LYS A 173 6.20 12.39 -7.57
C LYS A 173 5.42 11.99 -8.82
N GLU A 174 4.20 11.45 -8.67
CA GLU A 174 3.41 10.88 -9.76
C GLU A 174 2.01 11.47 -9.82
N ASN A 175 1.46 11.59 -11.04
CA ASN A 175 0.06 11.94 -11.22
C ASN A 175 -0.83 10.78 -10.75
N ARG A 176 -1.95 11.12 -10.12
CA ARG A 176 -2.96 10.15 -9.69
C ARG A 176 -3.85 9.75 -10.86
N ALA A 177 -4.27 8.49 -10.92
CA ALA A 177 -5.34 8.07 -11.83
C ALA A 177 -6.70 8.26 -11.12
N VAL A 178 -7.28 9.45 -11.20
CA VAL A 178 -8.50 9.79 -10.47
C VAL A 178 -9.75 9.46 -11.30
N GLN A 179 -10.63 8.63 -10.74
CA GLN A 179 -11.97 8.37 -11.27
C GLN A 179 -13.01 9.09 -10.42
N VAL A 180 -13.88 9.88 -11.05
CA VAL A 180 -14.94 10.65 -10.37
C VAL A 180 -16.31 10.13 -10.74
N LEU A 181 -17.12 9.80 -9.72
CA LEU A 181 -18.48 9.30 -9.88
C LEU A 181 -19.47 10.23 -9.16
N TYR A 182 -20.49 10.68 -9.88
CA TYR A 182 -21.55 11.51 -9.33
C TYR A 182 -22.84 10.69 -9.13
N PHE A 183 -23.27 10.54 -7.87
CA PHE A 183 -24.45 9.77 -7.48
C PHE A 183 -25.54 10.70 -6.97
N TYR A 184 -26.68 10.72 -7.62
CA TYR A 184 -27.79 11.59 -7.20
C TYR A 184 -29.12 10.85 -7.07
N GLY A 185 -30.04 11.45 -6.34
CA GLY A 185 -31.39 10.95 -6.07
C GLY A 185 -31.82 11.25 -4.64
N ASP A 186 -33.09 11.00 -4.33
CA ASP A 186 -33.72 11.30 -3.06
C ASP A 186 -32.95 10.70 -1.86
N SER A 187 -33.20 11.25 -0.68
CA SER A 187 -32.67 10.69 0.56
C SER A 187 -33.18 9.25 0.76
N GLY A 188 -32.31 8.39 1.29
CA GLY A 188 -32.67 6.98 1.56
C GLY A 188 -32.71 6.05 0.35
N THR A 189 -32.28 6.51 -0.85
CA THR A 189 -32.24 5.67 -2.07
C THR A 189 -31.03 4.72 -2.14
N GLY A 190 -30.09 4.81 -1.19
CA GLY A 190 -28.98 3.88 -1.07
C GLY A 190 -27.68 4.34 -1.72
N LYS A 191 -27.51 5.63 -2.06
CA LYS A 191 -26.26 6.20 -2.62
C LYS A 191 -25.02 5.83 -1.79
N THR A 192 -24.99 6.26 -0.54
CA THR A 192 -23.89 5.96 0.38
C THR A 192 -23.72 4.46 0.65
N ARG A 193 -24.85 3.72 0.80
CA ARG A 193 -24.79 2.26 0.98
C ARG A 193 -24.07 1.56 -0.18
N SER A 194 -24.31 2.00 -1.42
CA SER A 194 -23.66 1.39 -2.59
C SER A 194 -22.13 1.61 -2.61
N ILE A 195 -21.65 2.74 -2.08
CA ILE A 195 -20.22 3.02 -1.94
C ILE A 195 -19.60 2.05 -0.92
N PHE A 196 -20.21 1.92 0.26
CA PHE A 196 -19.74 0.99 1.29
C PHE A 196 -19.89 -0.50 0.93
N ALA A 197 -20.75 -0.83 -0.04
CA ALA A 197 -20.83 -2.19 -0.59
C ALA A 197 -19.68 -2.49 -1.57
N SER A 198 -19.04 -1.47 -2.14
CA SER A 198 -17.99 -1.60 -3.15
C SER A 198 -16.57 -1.41 -2.57
N HIS A 199 -16.44 -0.83 -1.40
CA HIS A 199 -15.15 -0.50 -0.77
C HIS A 199 -15.19 -0.83 0.71
N LYS A 200 -14.03 -1.16 1.28
CA LYS A 200 -13.92 -1.36 2.72
C LYS A 200 -14.05 -0.02 3.47
N PRO A 201 -14.68 0.00 4.65
CA PRO A 201 -14.85 1.23 5.43
C PRO A 201 -13.53 1.99 5.70
N GLU A 202 -12.43 1.27 5.94
CA GLU A 202 -11.11 1.84 6.19
C GLU A 202 -10.50 2.57 4.99
N ASP A 203 -10.92 2.21 3.77
CA ASP A 203 -10.43 2.83 2.52
C ASP A 203 -11.20 4.10 2.15
N ILE A 204 -12.24 4.45 2.91
CA ILE A 204 -13.15 5.56 2.59
C ILE A 204 -12.93 6.73 3.55
N CYS A 205 -12.63 7.91 3.00
CA CYS A 205 -12.75 9.17 3.72
C CYS A 205 -14.02 9.92 3.28
N ARG A 206 -14.89 10.27 4.22
CA ARG A 206 -16.12 11.03 3.96
C ARG A 206 -15.95 12.48 4.36
N ILE A 207 -16.28 13.38 3.46
CA ILE A 207 -16.39 14.83 3.71
C ILE A 207 -17.88 15.14 3.88
N THR A 208 -18.27 15.43 5.10
CA THR A 208 -19.65 15.75 5.48
C THR A 208 -19.80 17.19 5.99
N ASP A 209 -18.68 17.86 6.26
CA ASP A 209 -18.62 19.28 6.63
C ASP A 209 -17.76 20.02 5.63
N TYR A 210 -18.34 21.01 5.02
CA TYR A 210 -17.70 21.86 4.02
C TYR A 210 -17.11 23.15 4.59
N GLY A 211 -17.16 23.30 5.95
CA GLY A 211 -16.48 24.38 6.68
C GLY A 211 -16.98 25.80 6.42
N GLY A 212 -18.01 26.00 5.64
CA GLY A 212 -18.59 27.30 5.32
C GLY A 212 -17.54 28.32 4.89
N LYS A 213 -17.45 29.48 5.58
CA LYS A 213 -16.47 30.54 5.25
C LYS A 213 -15.01 30.14 5.47
N ASN A 214 -14.74 29.11 6.27
CA ASN A 214 -13.38 28.65 6.56
C ASN A 214 -12.87 27.61 5.54
N GLY A 215 -13.68 27.23 4.59
CA GLY A 215 -13.39 26.22 3.58
C GLY A 215 -13.36 24.78 4.13
N THR A 216 -13.40 23.83 3.23
CA THR A 216 -13.36 22.40 3.55
C THR A 216 -12.04 22.01 4.22
N LYS A 217 -12.10 21.25 5.30
CA LYS A 217 -10.95 20.70 5.99
C LYS A 217 -10.91 19.18 5.85
N PHE A 218 -9.72 18.65 5.63
CA PHE A 218 -9.48 17.22 5.43
C PHE A 218 -8.83 16.58 6.66
N ASP A 219 -9.21 17.02 7.88
CA ASP A 219 -8.63 16.55 9.14
C ASP A 219 -8.77 15.03 9.33
N ALA A 220 -9.85 14.45 8.84
CA ALA A 220 -10.10 13.01 8.90
C ALA A 220 -9.45 12.19 7.77
N TYR A 221 -8.78 12.85 6.83
CA TYR A 221 -8.12 12.19 5.73
C TYR A 221 -6.74 11.68 6.15
N HIS A 222 -6.47 10.38 5.98
CA HIS A 222 -5.23 9.70 6.32
C HIS A 222 -4.72 8.83 5.16
N GLY A 223 -4.86 9.35 3.92
CA GLY A 223 -4.39 8.66 2.73
C GLY A 223 -5.36 7.62 2.15
N GLN A 224 -6.64 7.63 2.55
CA GLN A 224 -7.64 6.72 1.99
C GLN A 224 -7.72 6.85 0.46
N LEU A 225 -7.91 5.72 -0.22
CA LEU A 225 -7.97 5.68 -1.69
C LEU A 225 -9.31 6.15 -2.25
N VAL A 226 -10.34 6.24 -1.42
CA VAL A 226 -11.69 6.65 -1.78
C VAL A 226 -12.08 7.90 -1.00
N LEU A 227 -12.37 8.99 -1.72
CA LEU A 227 -12.89 10.23 -1.14
C LEU A 227 -14.37 10.37 -1.48
N VAL A 228 -15.21 10.71 -0.50
CA VAL A 228 -16.64 10.87 -0.71
C VAL A 228 -17.08 12.26 -0.24
N PHE A 229 -17.57 13.09 -1.16
CA PHE A 229 -18.27 14.33 -0.84
C PHE A 229 -19.75 14.01 -0.65
N GLU A 230 -20.22 14.10 0.60
CA GLU A 230 -21.59 13.74 0.95
C GLU A 230 -22.55 14.92 0.93
N GLU A 231 -23.78 14.69 0.48
CA GLU A 231 -24.85 15.68 0.44
C GLU A 231 -24.39 16.99 -0.25
N PHE A 232 -23.71 16.84 -1.39
CA PHE A 232 -23.08 17.94 -2.09
C PHE A 232 -24.10 18.82 -2.85
N HIS A 233 -24.05 20.13 -2.63
CA HIS A 233 -24.92 21.16 -3.23
C HIS A 233 -24.12 22.42 -3.57
N SER A 234 -23.00 22.26 -4.25
CA SER A 234 -22.11 23.38 -4.64
C SER A 234 -21.55 24.19 -3.46
N GLN A 235 -21.43 23.58 -2.26
CA GLN A 235 -20.90 24.26 -1.05
C GLN A 235 -19.41 24.58 -1.17
N ILE A 236 -18.66 23.83 -1.97
CA ILE A 236 -17.26 24.11 -2.26
C ILE A 236 -17.19 24.98 -3.51
N PRO A 237 -16.42 26.09 -3.51
CA PRO A 237 -16.19 26.86 -4.73
C PRO A 237 -15.68 25.97 -5.86
N ILE A 238 -16.20 26.13 -7.07
CA ILE A 238 -15.88 25.26 -8.20
C ILE A 238 -14.38 25.21 -8.50
N ALA A 239 -13.64 26.31 -8.33
CA ALA A 239 -12.20 26.38 -8.50
C ALA A 239 -11.45 25.43 -7.55
N ALA A 240 -11.88 25.31 -6.29
CA ALA A 240 -11.32 24.34 -5.33
C ALA A 240 -11.73 22.91 -5.71
N MET A 241 -12.97 22.72 -6.14
CA MET A 241 -13.45 21.40 -6.56
C MET A 241 -12.70 20.89 -7.78
N LEU A 242 -12.37 21.76 -8.74
CA LEU A 242 -11.54 21.40 -9.89
C LEU A 242 -10.18 20.82 -9.46
N ASN A 243 -9.55 21.39 -8.43
CA ASN A 243 -8.28 20.89 -7.90
C ASN A 243 -8.46 19.54 -7.18
N TYR A 244 -9.52 19.38 -6.38
CA TYR A 244 -9.78 18.11 -5.68
C TYR A 244 -10.06 16.95 -6.64
N LEU A 245 -10.65 17.22 -7.79
CA LEU A 245 -10.97 16.21 -8.81
C LEU A 245 -9.87 16.01 -9.85
N ASP A 246 -8.77 16.76 -9.77
CA ASP A 246 -7.68 16.66 -10.74
C ASP A 246 -6.72 15.49 -10.44
N ILE A 247 -5.95 15.13 -11.47
CA ILE A 247 -4.96 14.05 -11.40
C ILE A 247 -3.63 14.49 -10.78
N TYR A 248 -3.33 15.77 -10.77
CA TYR A 248 -2.03 16.30 -10.33
C TYR A 248 -1.81 16.17 -8.82
N PRO A 249 -0.54 16.13 -8.37
CA PRO A 249 -0.20 16.18 -6.94
C PRO A 249 -0.90 17.38 -6.26
N LEU A 250 -1.50 17.13 -5.10
CA LEU A 250 -2.29 18.12 -4.39
C LEU A 250 -2.11 18.00 -2.89
N GLN A 251 -1.96 19.14 -2.21
CA GLN A 251 -2.03 19.24 -0.76
C GLN A 251 -3.46 19.64 -0.34
N LEU A 252 -4.04 18.86 0.57
CA LEU A 252 -5.38 19.06 1.11
C LEU A 252 -5.29 19.85 2.42
N PRO A 253 -6.02 20.97 2.58
CA PRO A 253 -5.94 21.77 3.78
C PRO A 253 -6.48 21.03 5.01
N ALA A 254 -5.67 20.96 6.07
CA ALA A 254 -6.04 20.40 7.36
C ALA A 254 -5.55 21.29 8.51
N ARG A 255 -6.02 21.06 9.76
CA ARG A 255 -5.79 22.01 10.88
C ARG A 255 -4.34 22.21 11.27
N TYR A 256 -3.54 21.14 11.25
CA TYR A 256 -2.17 21.17 11.80
C TYR A 256 -1.12 21.12 10.72
N HIS A 257 -1.34 20.30 9.70
CA HIS A 257 -0.49 20.19 8.52
C HIS A 257 -1.32 19.66 7.36
N ASP A 258 -1.05 20.15 6.17
CA ASP A 258 -1.74 19.71 4.97
C ASP A 258 -1.50 18.23 4.71
N ARG A 259 -2.49 17.56 4.11
CA ARG A 259 -2.44 16.15 3.78
C ARG A 259 -2.18 15.96 2.30
N THR A 260 -1.32 15.04 1.91
CA THR A 260 -1.15 14.70 0.50
C THR A 260 -2.35 13.90 -0.01
N ALA A 261 -2.94 14.33 -1.12
CA ALA A 261 -4.04 13.63 -1.77
C ALA A 261 -3.53 12.31 -2.38
N CYS A 262 -3.98 11.17 -1.84
CA CYS A 262 -3.63 9.82 -2.30
C CYS A 262 -4.82 9.09 -2.95
N TYR A 263 -6.03 9.66 -2.89
CA TYR A 263 -7.23 9.02 -3.42
C TYR A 263 -7.19 8.93 -4.95
N THR A 264 -7.70 7.82 -5.43
CA THR A 264 -7.84 7.51 -6.86
C THR A 264 -9.30 7.37 -7.28
N THR A 265 -10.21 7.31 -6.31
CA THR A 265 -11.66 7.29 -6.58
C THR A 265 -12.35 8.38 -5.77
N VAL A 266 -13.16 9.18 -6.43
CA VAL A 266 -13.95 10.23 -5.79
C VAL A 266 -15.43 9.99 -6.08
N TYR A 267 -16.22 9.93 -5.02
CA TYR A 267 -17.68 9.95 -5.11
C TYR A 267 -18.21 11.31 -4.69
N ILE A 268 -19.16 11.81 -5.44
CA ILE A 268 -19.96 12.99 -5.07
C ILE A 268 -21.39 12.48 -4.92
N THR A 269 -21.93 12.50 -3.71
CA THR A 269 -23.34 12.14 -3.48
C THR A 269 -24.17 13.41 -3.32
N SER A 270 -25.36 13.43 -3.94
CA SER A 270 -26.27 14.57 -3.91
C SER A 270 -27.72 14.13 -3.97
N ASN A 271 -28.65 14.97 -3.57
CA ASN A 271 -30.07 14.78 -3.82
C ASN A 271 -30.55 15.58 -5.05
N ILE A 272 -29.72 16.41 -5.67
CA ILE A 272 -30.00 17.10 -6.91
C ILE A 272 -29.17 16.53 -8.07
N SER A 273 -29.64 16.69 -9.29
CA SER A 273 -28.96 16.24 -10.50
C SER A 273 -27.67 17.05 -10.76
N LEU A 274 -26.77 16.53 -11.59
CA LEU A 274 -25.51 17.20 -11.92
C LEU A 274 -25.76 18.58 -12.55
N ASP A 275 -26.76 18.72 -13.40
CA ASP A 275 -27.12 19.97 -14.11
C ASP A 275 -27.67 21.06 -13.16
N GLU A 276 -28.06 20.71 -11.94
CA GLU A 276 -28.51 21.66 -10.91
C GLU A 276 -27.38 22.16 -10.02
N GLN A 277 -26.19 21.60 -10.17
CA GLN A 277 -24.99 22.08 -9.46
C GLN A 277 -24.44 23.35 -10.10
N TYR A 278 -23.91 24.27 -9.30
CA TYR A 278 -23.21 25.48 -9.75
C TYR A 278 -23.96 26.32 -10.79
N THR A 279 -25.25 26.51 -10.64
CA THR A 279 -26.11 27.16 -11.65
C THR A 279 -25.65 28.56 -12.04
N GLU A 280 -25.07 29.36 -11.11
CA GLU A 280 -24.51 30.65 -11.41
C GLU A 280 -23.25 30.56 -12.29
N VAL A 281 -22.35 29.60 -11.98
CA VAL A 281 -21.15 29.37 -12.79
C VAL A 281 -21.51 28.89 -14.19
N GLN A 282 -22.55 28.05 -14.32
CA GLN A 282 -23.05 27.64 -15.63
C GLN A 282 -23.48 28.80 -16.51
N ARG A 283 -23.97 29.89 -15.91
CA ARG A 283 -24.42 31.10 -16.62
C ARG A 283 -23.28 32.08 -16.94
N SER A 284 -22.35 32.24 -15.99
CA SER A 284 -21.33 33.30 -16.06
C SER A 284 -19.96 32.80 -16.51
N GLU A 285 -19.63 31.50 -16.26
CA GLU A 285 -18.30 30.92 -16.47
C GLU A 285 -18.38 29.56 -17.13
N LEU A 286 -18.93 29.49 -18.34
CA LEU A 286 -19.21 28.24 -19.04
C LEU A 286 -17.97 27.34 -19.19
N GLU A 287 -16.79 27.88 -19.42
CA GLU A 287 -15.56 27.08 -19.55
C GLU A 287 -15.14 26.44 -18.23
N THR A 288 -15.33 27.12 -17.10
CA THR A 288 -15.11 26.58 -15.76
C THR A 288 -16.07 25.41 -15.48
N TRP A 289 -17.34 25.57 -15.86
CA TRP A 289 -18.32 24.49 -15.77
C TRP A 289 -17.95 23.29 -16.65
N ARG A 290 -17.55 23.50 -17.89
CA ARG A 290 -17.06 22.46 -18.80
C ARG A 290 -15.85 21.73 -18.22
N ALA A 291 -14.92 22.46 -17.58
CA ALA A 291 -13.78 21.87 -16.91
C ALA A 291 -14.19 20.94 -15.76
N PHE A 292 -15.27 21.28 -15.03
CA PHE A 292 -15.84 20.40 -14.00
C PHE A 292 -16.45 19.14 -14.62
N LEU A 293 -17.26 19.28 -15.67
CA LEU A 293 -17.88 18.13 -16.36
C LEU A 293 -16.85 17.14 -16.92
N ARG A 294 -15.73 17.65 -17.48
CA ARG A 294 -14.65 16.78 -17.99
C ARG A 294 -14.02 15.88 -16.95
N ARG A 295 -14.10 16.24 -15.67
CA ARG A 295 -13.57 15.43 -14.55
C ARG A 295 -14.55 14.36 -14.06
N ILE A 296 -15.83 14.52 -14.37
CA ILE A 296 -16.86 13.52 -14.01
C ILE A 296 -16.79 12.35 -15.00
N GLY A 297 -16.47 11.17 -14.52
CA GLY A 297 -16.38 9.97 -15.35
C GLY A 297 -17.71 9.22 -15.50
N CYS A 298 -18.58 9.28 -14.49
CA CYS A 298 -19.86 8.56 -14.50
C CYS A 298 -20.90 9.28 -13.64
N VAL A 299 -22.14 9.32 -14.11
CA VAL A 299 -23.30 9.84 -13.36
C VAL A 299 -24.31 8.73 -13.16
N LYS A 300 -24.73 8.49 -11.92
CA LYS A 300 -25.78 7.49 -11.60
C LYS A 300 -26.92 8.11 -10.83
N GLU A 301 -28.14 7.82 -11.33
CA GLU A 301 -29.38 8.16 -10.66
C GLU A 301 -29.84 7.01 -9.76
N PHE A 302 -30.17 7.33 -8.52
CA PHE A 302 -30.68 6.40 -7.52
C PHE A 302 -32.16 6.69 -7.25
N ARG A 303 -33.02 5.71 -7.46
CA ARG A 303 -34.46 5.78 -7.20
C ARG A 303 -34.90 4.73 -6.20
N LYS A 304 -35.83 5.07 -5.34
CA LYS A 304 -36.35 4.14 -4.32
C LYS A 304 -36.88 2.86 -4.96
N GLY A 305 -36.41 1.71 -4.49
CA GLY A 305 -36.87 0.40 -4.96
C GLY A 305 -36.41 0.01 -6.37
N LYS A 306 -35.52 0.77 -7.01
CA LYS A 306 -34.97 0.46 -8.34
C LYS A 306 -33.46 0.35 -8.31
N PRO A 307 -32.86 -0.46 -9.18
CA PRO A 307 -31.41 -0.48 -9.32
C PRO A 307 -30.90 0.90 -9.81
N PRO A 308 -29.67 1.29 -9.43
CA PRO A 308 -29.04 2.52 -9.92
C PRO A 308 -28.94 2.51 -11.44
N ARG A 309 -29.26 3.63 -12.07
CA ARG A 309 -29.22 3.80 -13.52
C ARG A 309 -28.10 4.78 -13.88
N GLU A 310 -27.25 4.40 -14.80
CA GLU A 310 -26.30 5.31 -15.41
C GLU A 310 -27.01 6.30 -16.33
N VAL A 311 -26.71 7.57 -16.18
CA VAL A 311 -27.36 8.66 -16.92
C VAL A 311 -26.30 9.37 -17.79
N PRO A 312 -26.56 9.46 -19.11
CA PRO A 312 -25.68 10.28 -19.97
C PRO A 312 -25.74 11.74 -19.52
N PHE A 313 -24.56 12.35 -19.39
CA PHE A 313 -24.45 13.79 -19.14
C PHE A 313 -23.58 14.40 -20.23
N HIS A 314 -24.05 15.49 -20.80
CA HIS A 314 -23.36 16.21 -21.86
C HIS A 314 -23.54 17.71 -21.64
N ASP A 315 -22.58 18.47 -22.09
CA ASP A 315 -22.78 19.90 -22.24
C ASP A 315 -23.86 20.15 -23.29
N LYS A 316 -25.09 20.46 -22.83
CA LYS A 316 -26.26 20.67 -23.69
C LYS A 316 -26.16 21.89 -24.63
N ARG A 317 -25.00 22.56 -24.66
CA ARG A 317 -24.76 23.80 -25.41
C ARG A 317 -23.66 23.63 -26.45
N ARG A 318 -23.75 22.56 -27.23
CA ARG A 318 -23.06 22.47 -28.51
C ARG A 318 -23.98 22.96 -29.59
#